data_b19b2754661d0269dc26f0905af2485b
#
_entry.id   b19b2754661d0269dc26f0905af2485b
#
_cell.length_a   1.000
_cell.length_b   1.000
_cell.length_c   1.000
_cell.angle_alpha   90.00
_cell.angle_beta   90.00
_cell.angle_gamma   90.00
#
_symmetry.space_group_name_H-M   'P 1'
#
loop_
_entity.id
_entity.type
_entity.pdbx_description
1 polymer ?
#
loop_
_entity_poly.entity_id
_entity_poly.type
_entity_poly.pdbx_seq_one_letter_code
_entity_poly.pdbx_strand_id
1 'polypeptide(L)'
;MTWRFFGAAIAMVLAVGTNPGAQAKPDFSGKWVAVDPLPAAGNAGAGRGGGRGSGFQPGFGAEFTVKQDATTLTITRGGQSSPLTYKLDGSESKNTVTRDGQQQEQIATATWDGNKLVIATQVRFQGNTREQRRVLAIEGGNLVIDQTNPGRSGGAAIKVVYKKG
;
A
#
# COMPACT_ATOMS: atom_id res chain seq x y z
N MET A 1 -12.22 -24.33 -76.03
CA MET A 1 -13.03 -24.21 -74.78
C MET A 1 -12.04 -24.11 -73.60
N THR A 2 -11.74 -22.91 -73.17
CA THR A 2 -10.73 -22.64 -72.13
C THR A 2 -11.41 -22.02 -70.88
N TRP A 3 -11.46 -22.79 -69.83
CA TRP A 3 -12.00 -22.35 -68.56
C TRP A 3 -10.90 -21.73 -67.67
N ARG A 4 -11.04 -20.43 -67.39
CA ARG A 4 -10.14 -19.68 -66.48
C ARG A 4 -10.75 -19.66 -65.09
N PHE A 5 -10.10 -20.34 -64.15
CA PHE A 5 -10.44 -20.23 -62.72
C PHE A 5 -9.81 -18.97 -62.15
N PHE A 6 -10.62 -18.03 -61.68
CA PHE A 6 -10.21 -16.91 -60.85
C PHE A 6 -10.17 -17.38 -59.42
N GLY A 7 -8.98 -17.49 -58.86
CA GLY A 7 -8.79 -17.71 -57.41
C GLY A 7 -8.92 -16.39 -56.69
N ALA A 8 -9.95 -16.24 -55.83
CA ALA A 8 -10.07 -15.12 -54.93
C ALA A 8 -9.23 -15.41 -53.65
N ALA A 9 -8.14 -14.65 -53.48
CA ALA A 9 -7.35 -14.65 -52.26
C ALA A 9 -8.06 -13.81 -51.20
N ILE A 10 -8.59 -14.47 -50.17
CA ILE A 10 -9.15 -13.82 -48.97
C ILE A 10 -7.96 -13.46 -48.06
N ALA A 11 -7.62 -12.19 -48.00
CA ALA A 11 -6.66 -11.66 -47.04
C ALA A 11 -7.36 -11.55 -45.65
N MET A 12 -7.02 -12.47 -44.74
CA MET A 12 -7.48 -12.44 -43.36
C MET A 12 -6.65 -11.39 -42.59
N VAL A 13 -7.21 -10.21 -42.37
CA VAL A 13 -6.61 -9.18 -41.53
C VAL A 13 -6.82 -9.59 -40.08
N LEU A 14 -5.77 -10.11 -39.43
CA LEU A 14 -5.73 -10.30 -37.98
C LEU A 14 -5.64 -8.92 -37.31
N ALA A 15 -6.77 -8.40 -36.87
CA ALA A 15 -6.82 -7.25 -36.00
C ALA A 15 -6.20 -7.67 -34.64
N VAL A 16 -4.93 -7.31 -34.41
CA VAL A 16 -4.31 -7.37 -33.09
C VAL A 16 -4.99 -6.31 -32.25
N GLY A 17 -5.98 -6.73 -31.47
CA GLY A 17 -6.63 -5.90 -30.49
C GLY A 17 -5.62 -5.50 -29.41
N THR A 18 -5.07 -4.30 -29.49
CA THR A 18 -4.35 -3.68 -28.39
C THR A 18 -5.35 -3.41 -27.29
N ASN A 19 -5.34 -4.22 -26.22
CA ASN A 19 -6.07 -3.90 -25.00
C ASN A 19 -5.51 -2.60 -24.40
N PRO A 20 -6.26 -1.48 -24.42
CA PRO A 20 -5.81 -0.28 -23.76
C PRO A 20 -5.95 -0.47 -22.26
N GLY A 21 -4.81 -0.67 -21.56
CA GLY A 21 -4.72 -0.22 -20.19
C GLY A 21 -4.83 -1.21 -19.06
N ALA A 22 -4.11 -2.32 -19.10
CA ALA A 22 -3.57 -2.83 -17.84
C ALA A 22 -2.38 -1.92 -17.48
N GLN A 23 -2.63 -0.83 -16.74
CA GLN A 23 -1.55 -0.02 -16.19
C GLN A 23 -0.64 -0.96 -15.40
N ALA A 24 0.64 -1.03 -15.79
CA ALA A 24 1.61 -1.84 -15.09
C ALA A 24 1.60 -1.43 -13.60
N LYS A 25 1.34 -2.39 -12.72
CA LYS A 25 1.36 -2.15 -11.28
C LYS A 25 2.76 -1.70 -10.89
N PRO A 26 2.92 -0.58 -10.14
CA PRO A 26 4.24 -0.12 -9.74
C PRO A 26 4.92 -1.13 -8.82
N ASP A 27 6.25 -1.21 -8.94
CA ASP A 27 7.09 -1.96 -8.02
C ASP A 27 7.53 -1.05 -6.87
N PHE A 28 7.09 -1.38 -5.67
CA PHE A 28 7.46 -0.68 -4.45
C PHE A 28 8.73 -1.23 -3.80
N SER A 29 9.39 -2.23 -4.38
CA SER A 29 10.60 -2.86 -3.81
C SER A 29 11.72 -1.85 -3.60
N GLY A 30 12.43 -1.99 -2.51
CA GLY A 30 13.59 -1.19 -2.15
C GLY A 30 13.58 -0.73 -0.70
N LYS A 31 14.65 -0.02 -0.34
CA LYS A 31 14.76 0.68 0.94
C LYS A 31 14.16 2.08 0.78
N TRP A 32 13.36 2.49 1.75
CA TRP A 32 12.67 3.77 1.75
C TRP A 32 12.95 4.54 3.03
N VAL A 33 13.27 5.82 2.89
CA VAL A 33 13.59 6.74 3.99
C VAL A 33 12.68 7.96 3.88
N ALA A 34 12.03 8.35 4.97
CA ALA A 34 11.16 9.52 5.00
C ALA A 34 11.94 10.79 4.61
N VAL A 35 11.34 11.61 3.74
CA VAL A 35 11.96 12.87 3.28
C VAL A 35 11.94 13.90 4.40
N ASP A 36 10.81 14.01 5.08
CA ASP A 36 10.62 14.92 6.22
C ASP A 36 10.54 14.15 7.54
N PRO A 37 10.87 14.78 8.66
CA PRO A 37 10.61 14.21 9.97
C PRO A 37 9.13 13.81 10.08
N LEU A 38 8.90 12.56 10.46
CA LEU A 38 7.53 12.08 10.65
C LEU A 38 6.83 12.93 11.72
N PRO A 39 5.56 13.30 11.52
CA PRO A 39 4.78 13.96 12.57
C PRO A 39 4.85 13.10 13.84
N ALA A 40 5.22 13.72 14.96
CA ALA A 40 5.28 13.03 16.23
C ALA A 40 3.91 12.37 16.51
N ALA A 41 3.92 11.12 16.94
CA ALA A 41 2.73 10.41 17.33
C ALA A 41 2.03 11.20 18.47
N GLY A 42 1.04 12.01 18.12
CA GLY A 42 0.31 12.82 19.11
C GLY A 42 -0.04 14.25 18.72
N ASN A 43 0.50 14.82 17.64
CA ASN A 43 0.24 16.22 17.30
C ASN A 43 -0.79 16.43 16.16
N ALA A 44 -1.86 15.67 16.12
CA ALA A 44 -3.07 16.07 15.42
C ALA A 44 -4.04 16.75 16.41
N GLY A 45 -3.72 17.98 16.79
CA GLY A 45 -4.55 18.79 17.72
C GLY A 45 -3.77 19.16 18.97
N ALA A 46 -3.36 20.42 19.05
CA ALA A 46 -2.82 21.04 20.25
C ALA A 46 -3.88 21.06 21.38
N GLY A 47 -3.89 20.00 22.17
CA GLY A 47 -4.63 19.88 23.43
C GLY A 47 -3.64 19.45 24.51
N ARG A 48 -3.41 20.34 25.48
CA ARG A 48 -2.62 20.08 26.70
C ARG A 48 -3.11 18.80 27.38
N GLY A 49 -2.27 17.78 27.45
CA GLY A 49 -2.52 16.56 28.18
C GLY A 49 -1.44 15.55 27.85
N GLY A 50 -0.36 15.48 28.66
CA GLY A 50 0.73 14.55 28.52
C GLY A 50 0.26 13.10 28.74
N GLY A 51 -0.21 12.45 27.69
CA GLY A 51 -0.43 11.01 27.63
C GLY A 51 0.68 10.41 26.80
N ARG A 52 1.46 9.45 27.35
CA ARG A 52 2.41 8.62 26.59
C ARG A 52 1.67 8.01 25.42
N GLY A 53 1.96 8.50 24.23
CA GLY A 53 1.18 8.27 23.02
C GLY A 53 1.14 6.80 22.64
N SER A 54 -0.05 6.31 22.43
CA SER A 54 -0.32 5.09 21.70
C SER A 54 0.49 5.10 20.40
N GLY A 55 1.30 4.09 20.15
CA GLY A 55 2.28 3.96 19.06
C GLY A 55 1.74 4.07 17.63
N PHE A 56 1.05 5.16 17.34
CA PHE A 56 0.65 5.52 15.99
C PHE A 56 1.86 6.08 15.27
N GLN A 57 2.41 5.31 14.33
CA GLN A 57 3.43 5.79 13.42
C GLN A 57 2.80 6.07 12.06
N PRO A 58 2.94 7.30 11.54
CA PRO A 58 2.54 7.61 10.17
C PRO A 58 3.31 6.75 9.17
N GLY A 59 2.64 6.31 8.11
CA GLY A 59 3.22 5.43 7.12
C GLY A 59 3.68 4.09 7.73
N PHE A 60 4.93 3.75 7.49
CA PHE A 60 5.58 2.56 8.07
C PHE A 60 6.79 2.90 8.96
N GLY A 61 6.92 4.15 9.38
CA GLY A 61 8.04 4.64 10.18
C GLY A 61 9.04 5.45 9.34
N ALA A 62 10.14 5.89 9.97
CA ALA A 62 11.13 6.75 9.31
C ALA A 62 11.91 6.04 8.21
N GLU A 63 12.15 4.73 8.37
CA GLU A 63 12.86 3.89 7.42
C GLU A 63 12.27 2.48 7.41
N PHE A 64 12.16 1.90 6.21
CA PHE A 64 11.72 0.51 6.03
C PHE A 64 12.18 -0.04 4.67
N THR A 65 12.15 -1.36 4.55
CA THR A 65 12.44 -2.06 3.29
C THR A 65 11.19 -2.77 2.81
N VAL A 66 10.91 -2.65 1.52
CA VAL A 66 9.84 -3.36 0.83
C VAL A 66 10.44 -4.43 -0.07
N LYS A 67 9.88 -5.63 -0.03
CA LYS A 67 10.04 -6.67 -1.03
C LYS A 67 8.67 -6.96 -1.63
N GLN A 68 8.57 -6.88 -2.94
CA GLN A 68 7.35 -7.14 -3.68
C GLN A 68 7.57 -8.23 -4.70
N ASP A 69 6.64 -9.16 -4.79
CA ASP A 69 6.53 -10.13 -5.86
C ASP A 69 5.13 -10.03 -6.52
N ALA A 70 4.79 -10.97 -7.38
CA ALA A 70 3.52 -10.95 -8.11
C ALA A 70 2.29 -11.08 -7.19
N THR A 71 2.43 -11.66 -6.01
CA THR A 71 1.36 -12.06 -5.10
C THR A 71 1.42 -11.42 -3.73
N THR A 72 2.61 -10.97 -3.32
CA THR A 72 2.85 -10.47 -1.96
C THR A 72 3.67 -9.19 -1.92
N LEU A 73 3.42 -8.40 -0.89
CA LEU A 73 4.23 -7.26 -0.52
C LEU A 73 4.67 -7.45 0.94
N THR A 74 5.97 -7.49 1.19
CA THR A 74 6.54 -7.65 2.53
C THR A 74 7.27 -6.38 2.94
N ILE A 75 6.94 -5.86 4.14
CA ILE A 75 7.53 -4.65 4.70
C ILE A 75 8.31 -5.00 5.96
N THR A 76 9.61 -4.74 5.93
CA THR A 76 10.49 -4.90 7.09
C THR A 76 10.84 -3.54 7.66
N ARG A 77 10.59 -3.33 8.96
CA ARG A 77 10.84 -2.07 9.68
C ARG A 77 11.89 -2.28 10.77
N GLY A 78 12.74 -1.29 10.98
CA GLY A 78 13.63 -1.30 12.15
C GLY A 78 12.84 -1.33 13.47
N GLY A 79 13.32 -2.11 14.44
CA GLY A 79 12.70 -2.20 15.77
C GLY A 79 11.42 -3.04 15.85
N GLN A 80 11.01 -3.71 14.78
CA GLN A 80 9.92 -4.70 14.79
C GLN A 80 10.48 -6.10 14.63
N SER A 81 10.01 -7.04 15.45
CA SER A 81 10.45 -8.43 15.45
C SER A 81 9.96 -9.23 14.24
N SER A 82 8.90 -8.80 13.58
CA SER A 82 8.31 -9.51 12.45
C SER A 82 8.01 -8.56 11.28
N PRO A 83 8.26 -8.99 10.03
CA PRO A 83 7.85 -8.25 8.86
C PRO A 83 6.32 -8.24 8.73
N LEU A 84 5.79 -7.22 8.07
CA LEU A 84 4.39 -7.17 7.66
C LEU A 84 4.27 -7.74 6.25
N THR A 85 3.42 -8.73 6.06
CA THR A 85 3.17 -9.34 4.75
C THR A 85 1.73 -9.11 4.33
N TYR A 86 1.54 -8.67 3.10
CA TYR A 86 0.24 -8.38 2.50
C TYR A 86 0.08 -9.18 1.21
N LYS A 87 -1.02 -9.90 1.07
CA LYS A 87 -1.42 -10.55 -0.18
C LYS A 87 -2.01 -9.50 -1.12
N LEU A 88 -1.53 -9.47 -2.36
CA LEU A 88 -1.90 -8.45 -3.35
C LEU A 88 -3.17 -8.79 -4.15
N ASP A 89 -3.83 -9.90 -3.81
CA ASP A 89 -5.10 -10.36 -4.38
C ASP A 89 -6.35 -9.87 -3.64
N GLY A 90 -6.17 -9.07 -2.58
CA GLY A 90 -7.25 -8.57 -1.73
C GLY A 90 -7.68 -9.54 -0.63
N SER A 91 -7.12 -10.74 -0.55
CA SER A 91 -7.41 -11.66 0.55
C SER A 91 -6.78 -11.20 1.86
N GLU A 92 -7.33 -11.67 2.99
CA GLU A 92 -6.84 -11.30 4.32
C GLU A 92 -5.41 -11.78 4.55
N SER A 93 -4.63 -10.89 5.13
CA SER A 93 -3.28 -11.14 5.63
C SER A 93 -3.25 -10.94 7.13
N LYS A 94 -2.68 -11.90 7.87
CA LYS A 94 -2.51 -11.83 9.31
C LYS A 94 -1.08 -11.46 9.63
N ASN A 95 -0.90 -10.37 10.37
CA ASN A 95 0.40 -9.86 10.76
C ASN A 95 0.50 -9.78 12.29
N THR A 96 1.65 -10.13 12.83
CA THR A 96 1.93 -9.92 14.24
C THR A 96 2.66 -8.59 14.43
N VAL A 97 2.10 -7.72 15.23
CA VAL A 97 2.73 -6.44 15.59
C VAL A 97 2.94 -6.36 17.08
N THR A 98 4.08 -5.79 17.49
CA THR A 98 4.33 -5.51 18.90
C THR A 98 3.88 -4.10 19.22
N ARG A 99 2.95 -3.96 20.18
CA ARG A 99 2.48 -2.68 20.69
C ARG A 99 2.54 -2.71 22.21
N ASP A 100 3.15 -1.72 22.81
CA ASP A 100 3.30 -1.60 24.28
C ASP A 100 3.90 -2.88 24.91
N GLY A 101 4.85 -3.52 24.21
CA GLY A 101 5.49 -4.76 24.65
C GLY A 101 4.64 -6.03 24.46
N GLN A 102 3.42 -5.91 23.95
CA GLN A 102 2.53 -7.05 23.69
C GLN A 102 2.43 -7.35 22.20
N GLN A 103 2.43 -8.63 21.86
CA GLN A 103 2.16 -9.09 20.51
C GLN A 103 0.64 -9.07 20.25
N GLN A 104 0.25 -8.46 19.14
CA GLN A 104 -1.14 -8.39 18.69
C GLN A 104 -1.25 -8.86 17.26
N GLU A 105 -2.26 -9.68 16.97
CA GLU A 105 -2.61 -10.02 15.60
C GLU A 105 -3.33 -8.85 14.94
N GLN A 106 -2.91 -8.50 13.74
CA GLN A 106 -3.48 -7.45 12.92
C GLN A 106 -3.92 -8.05 11.58
N ILE A 107 -5.19 -7.90 11.26
CA ILE A 107 -5.75 -8.35 9.98
C ILE A 107 -5.71 -7.18 8.99
N ALA A 108 -5.25 -7.45 7.78
CA ALA A 108 -5.18 -6.47 6.72
C ALA A 108 -5.53 -7.07 5.37
N THR A 109 -6.06 -6.25 4.47
CA THR A 109 -6.25 -6.56 3.05
C THR A 109 -5.47 -5.57 2.21
N ALA A 110 -4.97 -6.01 1.04
CA ALA A 110 -4.29 -5.13 0.10
C ALA A 110 -4.88 -5.32 -1.30
N THR A 111 -5.40 -4.25 -1.86
CA THR A 111 -6.06 -4.24 -3.17
C THR A 111 -5.47 -3.17 -4.06
N TRP A 112 -5.41 -3.44 -5.37
CA TRP A 112 -4.98 -2.46 -6.35
C TRP A 112 -6.15 -1.57 -6.78
N ASP A 113 -5.90 -0.27 -6.80
CA ASP A 113 -6.78 0.76 -7.36
C ASP A 113 -5.99 1.49 -8.46
N GLY A 114 -6.10 0.99 -9.69
CA GLY A 114 -5.24 1.43 -10.79
C GLY A 114 -3.76 1.14 -10.50
N ASN A 115 -2.95 2.20 -10.42
CA ASN A 115 -1.53 2.15 -10.08
C ASN A 115 -1.24 2.41 -8.61
N LYS A 116 -2.25 2.40 -7.74
CA LYS A 116 -2.12 2.58 -6.30
C LYS A 116 -2.42 1.29 -5.57
N LEU A 117 -1.69 1.03 -4.49
CA LEU A 117 -1.98 -0.09 -3.60
C LEU A 117 -2.68 0.44 -2.35
N VAL A 118 -3.89 -0.06 -2.10
CA VAL A 118 -4.70 0.29 -0.94
C VAL A 118 -4.58 -0.81 0.10
N ILE A 119 -4.02 -0.48 1.25
CA ILE A 119 -3.92 -1.39 2.40
C ILE A 119 -4.91 -0.94 3.46
N ALA A 120 -5.93 -1.76 3.72
CA ALA A 120 -6.89 -1.57 4.81
C ALA A 120 -6.52 -2.51 5.96
N THR A 121 -6.35 -1.95 7.15
CA THR A 121 -5.90 -2.67 8.33
C THR A 121 -6.88 -2.50 9.47
N GLN A 122 -7.32 -3.60 10.06
CA GLN A 122 -8.15 -3.57 11.26
C GLN A 122 -7.27 -3.37 12.49
N VAL A 123 -7.51 -2.31 13.22
CA VAL A 123 -6.81 -1.98 14.47
C VAL A 123 -7.80 -1.93 15.63
N ARG A 124 -7.44 -2.56 16.76
CA ARG A 124 -8.23 -2.44 18.00
C ARG A 124 -7.81 -1.18 18.75
N PHE A 125 -8.78 -0.35 19.07
CA PHE A 125 -8.58 0.86 19.85
C PHE A 125 -9.70 1.00 20.89
N GLN A 126 -9.37 1.01 22.17
CA GLN A 126 -10.33 1.13 23.29
C GLN A 126 -11.52 0.15 23.19
N GLY A 127 -11.24 -1.12 22.89
CA GLY A 127 -12.26 -2.15 22.75
C GLY A 127 -13.04 -2.16 21.43
N ASN A 128 -12.88 -1.13 20.58
CA ASN A 128 -13.51 -1.04 19.28
C ASN A 128 -12.53 -1.42 18.17
N THR A 129 -13.02 -2.10 17.14
CA THR A 129 -12.26 -2.34 15.90
C THR A 129 -12.48 -1.17 14.95
N ARG A 130 -11.40 -0.62 14.42
CA ARG A 130 -11.42 0.48 13.45
C ARG A 130 -10.55 0.13 12.27
N GLU A 131 -10.90 0.62 11.10
CA GLU A 131 -10.10 0.45 9.89
C GLU A 131 -9.14 1.62 9.72
N GLN A 132 -7.86 1.30 9.57
CA GLN A 132 -6.82 2.22 9.13
C GLN A 132 -6.52 1.95 7.66
N ARG A 133 -6.60 2.96 6.82
CA ARG A 133 -6.34 2.84 5.40
C ARG A 133 -5.04 3.55 5.05
N ARG A 134 -4.20 2.88 4.26
CA ARG A 134 -3.00 3.44 3.63
C ARG A 134 -3.11 3.27 2.13
N VAL A 135 -2.80 4.32 1.39
CA VAL A 135 -2.73 4.30 -0.07
C VAL A 135 -1.29 4.57 -0.47
N LEU A 136 -0.68 3.60 -1.14
CA LEU A 136 0.70 3.66 -1.60
C LEU A 136 0.71 4.00 -3.10
N ALA A 137 1.54 4.96 -3.49
CA ALA A 137 1.75 5.34 -4.89
C ALA A 137 3.22 5.69 -5.13
N ILE A 138 3.70 5.53 -6.37
CA ILE A 138 4.98 6.09 -6.80
C ILE A 138 4.70 7.40 -7.54
N GLU A 139 5.23 8.49 -7.02
CA GLU A 139 5.12 9.84 -7.59
C GLU A 139 6.51 10.43 -7.78
N GLY A 140 6.93 10.69 -9.01
CA GLY A 140 8.26 11.25 -9.30
C GLY A 140 9.44 10.42 -8.79
N GLY A 141 9.29 9.09 -8.70
CA GLY A 141 10.31 8.19 -8.16
C GLY A 141 10.31 8.05 -6.63
N ASN A 142 9.47 8.81 -5.94
CA ASN A 142 9.26 8.71 -4.49
C ASN A 142 8.07 7.81 -4.18
N LEU A 143 8.13 7.11 -3.05
CA LEU A 143 6.97 6.41 -2.51
C LEU A 143 6.16 7.38 -1.65
N VAL A 144 4.92 7.59 -2.03
CA VAL A 144 3.96 8.42 -1.31
C VAL A 144 2.96 7.52 -0.60
N ILE A 145 2.73 7.78 0.68
CA ILE A 145 1.77 7.05 1.51
C ILE A 145 0.78 8.05 2.09
N ASP A 146 -0.47 7.96 1.64
CA ASP A 146 -1.59 8.67 2.25
C ASP A 146 -2.26 7.76 3.29
N GLN A 147 -2.24 8.17 4.55
CA GLN A 147 -2.79 7.39 5.64
C GLN A 147 -3.95 8.09 6.31
N THR A 148 -5.09 7.40 6.37
CA THR A 148 -6.27 7.85 7.12
C THR A 148 -6.23 7.30 8.53
N ASN A 149 -6.47 8.16 9.50
CA ASN A 149 -6.41 7.78 10.91
C ASN A 149 -7.80 7.37 11.44
N PRO A 150 -7.96 6.21 12.07
CA PRO A 150 -9.25 5.73 12.57
C PRO A 150 -9.66 6.39 13.91
N GLY A 151 -9.39 7.65 14.13
CA GLY A 151 -9.51 8.23 15.47
C GLY A 151 -10.65 9.18 15.69
N ARG A 152 -11.13 9.91 14.71
CA ARG A 152 -12.23 10.88 14.83
C ARG A 152 -12.93 11.03 13.47
N SER A 153 -14.23 11.25 13.50
CA SER A 153 -15.00 11.63 12.31
C SER A 153 -14.32 12.86 11.67
N GLY A 154 -13.76 12.69 10.47
CA GLY A 154 -13.05 13.74 9.74
C GLY A 154 -11.55 13.87 10.03
N GLY A 155 -10.89 12.83 10.54
CA GLY A 155 -9.43 12.82 10.68
C GLY A 155 -8.75 13.09 9.33
N ALA A 156 -7.95 14.18 9.24
CA ALA A 156 -7.20 14.52 8.05
C ALA A 156 -6.28 13.35 7.66
N ALA A 157 -6.22 13.03 6.37
CA ALA A 157 -5.25 12.09 5.86
C ALA A 157 -3.83 12.66 6.09
N ILE A 158 -2.93 11.81 6.57
CA ILE A 158 -1.52 12.16 6.73
C ILE A 158 -0.79 11.66 5.51
N LYS A 159 -0.17 12.57 4.77
CA LYS A 159 0.69 12.26 3.63
C LYS A 159 2.14 12.16 4.09
N VAL A 160 2.80 11.06 3.79
CA VAL A 160 4.23 10.86 4.03
C VAL A 160 4.93 10.53 2.72
N VAL A 161 6.03 11.20 2.46
CA VAL A 161 6.85 11.01 1.26
C VAL A 161 8.16 10.34 1.65
N TYR A 162 8.54 9.31 0.90
CA TYR A 162 9.77 8.55 1.07
C TYR A 162 10.60 8.57 -0.20
N LYS A 163 11.90 8.74 -0.06
CA LYS A 163 12.88 8.57 -1.13
C LYS A 163 13.58 7.22 -1.02
N LYS A 164 14.11 6.72 -2.11
CA LYS A 164 14.97 5.53 -2.08
C LYS A 164 16.22 5.82 -1.26
N GLY A 165 16.54 4.90 -0.33
CA GLY A 165 17.72 4.93 0.53
C GLY A 165 18.90 4.18 -0.06
#